data_1a69d8c3fdadd9dfa18ab18432cb32f1
#
_entry.id   1a69d8c3fdadd9dfa18ab18432cb32f1
#
_cell.length_a   1.000
_cell.length_b   1.000
_cell.length_c   1.000
_cell.angle_alpha   90.00
_cell.angle_beta   90.00
_cell.angle_gamma   90.00
#
_symmetry.space_group_name_H-M   'P 1'
#
loop_
_entity.id
_entity.type
_entity.pdbx_description
1 polymer ?
#
loop_
_entity_poly.entity_id
_entity_poly.type
_entity_poly.pdbx_seq_one_letter_code
_entity_poly.pdbx_strand_id
1 'polypeptide(L)'
;MPEEQPKPFAPILLVVDPSDAALRAARRAVELAAVLRARIYATSVVDTQTLGQLLKGKILVQDEMEDFEAQLAESAKRYLKMVDGMAKEAGVELEQVLLKSGWHQGILYQQRQCGAGLVILGGFTSSMTKRDLVAKAKQLIVDEVPCPVMIIR
;
A
#
# COMPACT_ATOMS: atom_id res chain seq x y z
N MET A 1 3.05 11.16 33.90
CA MET A 1 2.67 10.13 32.89
C MET A 1 3.95 9.60 32.29
N PRO A 2 4.17 8.29 32.33
CA PRO A 2 5.29 7.77 31.57
C PRO A 2 5.02 8.00 30.10
N GLU A 3 5.96 8.65 29.42
CA GLU A 3 5.93 8.72 27.96
C GLU A 3 5.93 7.28 27.43
N GLU A 4 4.95 6.92 26.59
CA GLU A 4 4.99 5.64 25.91
C GLU A 4 6.28 5.60 25.09
N GLN A 5 7.14 4.66 25.41
CA GLN A 5 8.35 4.45 24.62
C GLN A 5 7.92 4.06 23.18
N PRO A 6 8.56 4.66 22.15
CA PRO A 6 8.25 4.30 20.80
C PRO A 6 8.43 2.79 20.60
N LYS A 7 7.38 2.12 20.15
CA LYS A 7 7.42 0.69 19.84
C LYS A 7 8.27 0.47 18.60
N PRO A 8 9.28 -0.42 18.64
CA PRO A 8 10.07 -0.74 17.46
C PRO A 8 9.16 -1.21 16.31
N PHE A 9 9.44 -0.78 15.09
CA PHE A 9 8.72 -1.16 13.88
C PHE A 9 7.25 -0.78 13.87
N ALA A 10 6.82 0.16 14.69
CA ALA A 10 5.44 0.62 14.73
C ALA A 10 5.37 2.14 14.50
N PRO A 11 4.26 2.64 13.93
CA PRO A 11 3.19 1.86 13.30
C PRO A 11 3.66 1.20 12.00
N ILE A 12 2.90 0.21 11.54
CA ILE A 12 3.18 -0.50 10.28
C ILE A 12 2.38 0.14 9.15
N LEU A 13 3.06 0.50 8.05
CA LEU A 13 2.40 0.86 6.81
C LEU A 13 2.38 -0.37 5.91
N LEU A 14 1.21 -0.90 5.63
CA LEU A 14 1.01 -2.00 4.69
C LEU A 14 0.59 -1.45 3.34
N VAL A 15 1.35 -1.75 2.30
CA VAL A 15 1.01 -1.38 0.94
C VAL A 15 0.04 -2.43 0.38
N VAL A 16 -1.15 -1.99 0.01
CA VAL A 16 -2.21 -2.85 -0.50
C VAL A 16 -2.47 -2.51 -1.96
N ASP A 17 -1.96 -3.32 -2.87
CA ASP A 17 -2.35 -3.29 -4.26
C ASP A 17 -3.37 -4.42 -4.55
N PRO A 18 -4.09 -4.40 -5.67
CA PRO A 18 -5.05 -5.45 -5.99
C PRO A 18 -4.35 -6.71 -6.54
N SER A 19 -3.65 -7.42 -5.67
CA SER A 19 -2.90 -8.63 -6.02
C SER A 19 -2.94 -9.67 -4.90
N ASP A 20 -2.73 -10.93 -5.25
CA ASP A 20 -2.59 -12.00 -4.26
C ASP A 20 -1.34 -11.82 -3.39
N ALA A 21 -0.28 -11.24 -3.96
CA ALA A 21 0.93 -10.92 -3.21
C ALA A 21 0.64 -9.92 -2.07
N ALA A 22 -0.20 -8.92 -2.33
CA ALA A 22 -0.62 -7.98 -1.31
C ALA A 22 -1.43 -8.65 -0.20
N LEU A 23 -2.29 -9.61 -0.53
CA LEU A 23 -3.06 -10.36 0.47
C LEU A 23 -2.15 -11.26 1.31
N ARG A 24 -1.13 -11.88 0.71
CA ARG A 24 -0.12 -12.65 1.47
C ARG A 24 0.66 -11.73 2.41
N ALA A 25 1.07 -10.57 1.93
CA ALA A 25 1.74 -9.57 2.75
C ALA A 25 0.86 -9.08 3.91
N ALA A 26 -0.43 -8.90 3.65
CA ALA A 26 -1.40 -8.49 4.65
C ALA A 26 -1.51 -9.51 5.79
N ARG A 27 -1.55 -10.80 5.49
CA ARG A 27 -1.57 -11.85 6.50
C ARG A 27 -0.36 -11.78 7.42
N ARG A 28 0.83 -11.64 6.83
CA ARG A 28 2.08 -11.52 7.60
C ARG A 28 2.14 -10.23 8.41
N ALA A 29 1.66 -9.14 7.83
CA ALA A 29 1.58 -7.85 8.54
C ALA A 29 0.67 -7.94 9.77
N VAL A 30 -0.48 -8.59 9.64
CA VAL A 30 -1.42 -8.78 10.76
C VAL A 30 -0.79 -9.67 11.84
N GLU A 31 -0.15 -10.76 11.47
CA GLU A 31 0.57 -11.62 12.41
C GLU A 31 1.64 -10.84 13.18
N LEU A 32 2.44 -10.06 12.48
CA LEU A 32 3.50 -9.27 13.09
C LEU A 32 2.93 -8.16 13.99
N ALA A 33 1.89 -7.47 13.52
CA ALA A 33 1.22 -6.43 14.29
C ALA A 33 0.64 -6.96 15.61
N ALA A 34 0.09 -8.16 15.58
CA ALA A 34 -0.43 -8.81 16.78
C ALA A 34 0.69 -9.05 17.81
N VAL A 35 1.85 -9.55 17.36
CA VAL A 35 3.01 -9.79 18.23
C VAL A 35 3.59 -8.48 18.77
N LEU A 36 3.75 -7.48 17.92
CA LEU A 36 4.32 -6.18 18.29
C LEU A 36 3.33 -5.26 19.01
N ARG A 37 2.04 -5.61 19.01
CA ARG A 37 0.95 -4.72 19.45
C ARG A 37 1.00 -3.39 18.71
N ALA A 38 1.21 -3.47 17.40
CA ALA A 38 1.33 -2.33 16.51
C ALA A 38 0.03 -2.08 15.76
N ARG A 39 -0.20 -0.81 15.42
CA ARG A 39 -1.28 -0.41 14.53
C ARG A 39 -0.84 -0.55 13.07
N ILE A 40 -1.76 -0.90 12.18
CA ILE A 40 -1.53 -0.97 10.74
C ILE A 40 -2.26 0.18 10.05
N TYR A 41 -1.57 0.86 9.14
CA TYR A 41 -2.15 1.73 8.12
C TYR A 41 -2.13 0.98 6.80
N ALA A 42 -3.25 0.36 6.45
CA ALA A 42 -3.41 -0.33 5.17
C ALA A 42 -3.67 0.71 4.09
N THR A 43 -2.70 0.92 3.22
CA THR A 43 -2.70 2.02 2.26
C THR A 43 -2.72 1.50 0.85
N SER A 44 -3.70 1.95 0.08
CA SER A 44 -3.81 1.71 -1.35
C SER A 44 -3.71 3.03 -2.10
N VAL A 45 -3.07 3.02 -3.26
CA VAL A 45 -2.89 4.21 -4.08
C VAL A 45 -3.48 3.96 -5.46
N VAL A 46 -4.42 4.81 -5.87
CA VAL A 46 -4.87 4.88 -7.26
C VAL A 46 -3.90 5.77 -8.01
N ASP A 47 -3.20 5.20 -8.98
CA ASP A 47 -2.12 5.89 -9.70
C ASP A 47 -2.68 6.86 -10.75
N THR A 48 -3.02 8.06 -10.29
CA THR A 48 -3.54 9.13 -11.15
C THR A 48 -2.45 9.74 -12.04
N GLN A 49 -1.18 9.60 -11.69
CA GLN A 49 -0.08 10.07 -12.52
C GLN A 49 0.04 9.28 -13.80
N THR A 50 -0.03 7.94 -13.72
CA THR A 50 -0.05 7.07 -14.89
C THR A 50 -1.29 7.32 -15.75
N LEU A 51 -2.47 7.48 -15.14
CA LEU A 51 -3.69 7.82 -15.85
C LEU A 51 -3.56 9.16 -16.60
N GLY A 52 -2.95 10.16 -15.98
CA GLY A 52 -2.68 11.45 -16.62
C GLY A 52 -1.75 11.33 -17.82
N GLN A 53 -0.74 10.47 -17.76
CA GLN A 53 0.16 10.19 -18.88
C GLN A 53 -0.57 9.51 -20.04
N LEU A 54 -1.46 8.57 -19.76
CA LEU A 54 -2.29 7.92 -20.77
C LEU A 54 -3.22 8.91 -21.46
N LEU A 55 -3.78 9.86 -20.74
CA LEU A 55 -4.60 10.93 -21.29
C LEU A 55 -3.79 11.86 -22.20
N LYS A 56 -2.61 12.30 -21.77
CA LYS A 56 -1.70 13.15 -22.55
C LYS A 56 -1.24 12.45 -23.83
N GLY A 57 -0.98 11.14 -23.77
CA GLY A 57 -0.63 10.32 -24.92
C GLY A 57 -1.77 10.02 -25.87
N LYS A 58 -2.97 10.51 -25.59
CA LYS A 58 -4.22 10.24 -26.34
C LYS A 58 -4.55 8.74 -26.45
N ILE A 59 -4.06 7.96 -25.50
CA ILE A 59 -4.37 6.52 -25.39
C ILE A 59 -5.76 6.35 -24.79
N LEU A 60 -6.15 7.23 -23.86
CA LEU A 60 -7.47 7.28 -23.26
C LEU A 60 -8.10 8.67 -23.49
N VAL A 61 -9.43 8.71 -23.64
CA VAL A 61 -10.18 9.96 -23.58
C VAL A 61 -10.65 10.23 -22.14
N GLN A 62 -11.10 11.44 -21.87
CA GLN A 62 -11.44 11.91 -20.52
C GLN A 62 -12.49 11.00 -19.83
N ASP A 63 -13.55 10.65 -20.55
CA ASP A 63 -14.63 9.82 -19.97
C ASP A 63 -14.15 8.41 -19.62
N GLU A 64 -13.32 7.81 -20.50
CA GLU A 64 -12.71 6.50 -20.24
C GLU A 64 -11.77 6.54 -19.04
N MET A 65 -11.03 7.63 -18.88
CA MET A 65 -10.12 7.82 -17.76
C MET A 65 -10.88 7.88 -16.43
N GLU A 66 -12.01 8.62 -16.40
CA GLU A 66 -12.85 8.74 -15.20
C GLU A 66 -13.43 7.38 -14.80
N ASP A 67 -13.93 6.60 -15.77
CA ASP A 67 -14.45 5.26 -15.55
C ASP A 67 -13.35 4.31 -15.06
N PHE A 68 -12.18 4.39 -15.65
CA PHE A 68 -11.05 3.56 -15.28
C PHE A 68 -10.55 3.88 -13.85
N GLU A 69 -10.46 5.15 -13.53
CA GLU A 69 -10.10 5.61 -12.17
C GLU A 69 -11.12 5.11 -11.15
N ALA A 70 -12.42 5.19 -11.46
CA ALA A 70 -13.47 4.70 -10.58
C ALA A 70 -13.36 3.19 -10.35
N GLN A 71 -13.06 2.41 -11.39
CA GLN A 71 -12.85 0.96 -11.29
C GLN A 71 -11.64 0.63 -10.42
N LEU A 72 -10.54 1.35 -10.57
CA LEU A 72 -9.34 1.17 -9.75
C LEU A 72 -9.63 1.48 -8.29
N ALA A 73 -10.37 2.55 -8.02
CA ALA A 73 -10.76 2.92 -6.66
C ALA A 73 -11.65 1.86 -6.02
N GLU A 74 -12.63 1.33 -6.75
CA GLU A 74 -13.50 0.26 -6.25
C GLU A 74 -12.73 -1.02 -5.96
N SER A 75 -11.80 -1.40 -6.84
CA SER A 75 -10.91 -2.54 -6.62
C SER A 75 -10.06 -2.35 -5.36
N ALA A 76 -9.46 -1.17 -5.21
CA ALA A 76 -8.66 -0.83 -4.03
C ALA A 76 -9.47 -0.94 -2.73
N LYS A 77 -10.68 -0.41 -2.72
CA LYS A 77 -11.58 -0.49 -1.56
C LYS A 77 -11.92 -1.93 -1.17
N ARG A 78 -12.13 -2.80 -2.17
CA ARG A 78 -12.41 -4.23 -1.90
C ARG A 78 -11.22 -4.90 -1.22
N TYR A 79 -10.01 -4.68 -1.71
CA TYR A 79 -8.81 -5.25 -1.10
C TYR A 79 -8.56 -4.70 0.30
N LEU A 80 -8.74 -3.40 0.49
CA LEU A 80 -8.64 -2.78 1.83
C LEU A 80 -9.64 -3.38 2.81
N LYS A 81 -10.86 -3.62 2.36
CA LYS A 81 -11.89 -4.25 3.19
C LYS A 81 -11.54 -5.70 3.57
N MET A 82 -10.96 -6.45 2.63
CA MET A 82 -10.50 -7.82 2.92
C MET A 82 -9.40 -7.82 3.98
N VAL A 83 -8.45 -6.90 3.87
CA VAL A 83 -7.37 -6.75 4.84
C VAL A 83 -7.89 -6.30 6.21
N ASP A 84 -8.84 -5.39 6.23
CA ASP A 84 -9.51 -4.95 7.46
C ASP A 84 -10.17 -6.13 8.19
N GLY A 85 -10.82 -7.02 7.45
CA GLY A 85 -11.39 -8.24 8.00
C GLY A 85 -10.34 -9.15 8.67
N MET A 86 -9.18 -9.30 8.05
CA MET A 86 -8.07 -10.06 8.62
C MET A 86 -7.60 -9.44 9.95
N ALA A 87 -7.47 -8.13 10.00
CA ALA A 87 -7.05 -7.42 11.21
C ALA A 87 -8.06 -7.56 12.34
N LYS A 88 -9.36 -7.45 12.05
CA LYS A 88 -10.44 -7.60 13.03
C LYS A 88 -10.44 -9.00 13.64
N GLU A 89 -10.27 -10.03 12.83
CA GLU A 89 -10.20 -11.41 13.34
C GLU A 89 -9.02 -11.62 14.30
N ALA A 90 -7.92 -10.91 14.08
CA ALA A 90 -6.72 -11.00 14.91
C ALA A 90 -6.67 -9.99 16.07
N GLY A 91 -7.69 -9.13 16.20
CA GLY A 91 -7.70 -8.09 17.23
C GLY A 91 -6.68 -6.99 17.00
N VAL A 92 -6.28 -6.75 15.74
CA VAL A 92 -5.29 -5.74 15.35
C VAL A 92 -6.01 -4.46 14.92
N GLU A 93 -5.57 -3.32 15.45
CA GLU A 93 -6.06 -2.02 14.99
C GLU A 93 -5.56 -1.73 13.59
N LEU A 94 -6.46 -1.37 12.69
CA LEU A 94 -6.14 -1.06 11.31
C LEU A 94 -6.96 0.13 10.83
N GLU A 95 -6.28 1.05 10.16
CA GLU A 95 -6.91 2.14 9.44
C GLU A 95 -6.74 1.93 7.93
N GLN A 96 -7.83 2.04 7.19
CA GLN A 96 -7.82 1.96 5.73
C GLN A 96 -7.54 3.35 5.16
N VAL A 97 -6.57 3.44 4.25
CA VAL A 97 -6.19 4.69 3.59
C VAL A 97 -6.21 4.48 2.08
N LEU A 98 -6.95 5.33 1.38
CA LEU A 98 -6.99 5.36 -0.07
C LEU A 98 -6.48 6.70 -0.55
N LEU A 99 -5.42 6.69 -1.35
CA LEU A 99 -4.80 7.89 -1.90
C LEU A 99 -4.90 7.91 -3.41
N LYS A 100 -4.92 9.11 -3.98
CA LYS A 100 -4.85 9.35 -5.42
C LYS A 100 -3.61 10.19 -5.71
N SER A 101 -2.60 9.58 -6.33
CA SER A 101 -1.30 10.23 -6.59
C SER A 101 -0.47 9.33 -7.50
N GLY A 102 0.80 9.66 -7.72
CA GLY A 102 1.76 8.65 -8.16
C GLY A 102 1.92 7.58 -7.11
N TRP A 103 2.12 6.33 -7.52
CA TRP A 103 2.03 5.20 -6.60
C TRP A 103 3.07 5.27 -5.48
N HIS A 104 4.35 5.38 -5.83
CA HIS A 104 5.40 5.44 -4.81
C HIS A 104 5.36 6.75 -4.01
N GLN A 105 5.00 7.86 -4.64
CA GLN A 105 4.87 9.16 -3.98
C GLN A 105 3.78 9.13 -2.90
N GLY A 106 2.66 8.46 -3.18
CA GLY A 106 1.58 8.27 -2.20
C GLY A 106 2.04 7.48 -0.98
N ILE A 107 2.83 6.43 -1.18
CA ILE A 107 3.38 5.64 -0.08
C ILE A 107 4.40 6.44 0.74
N LEU A 108 5.28 7.18 0.09
CA LEU A 108 6.23 8.06 0.79
C LEU A 108 5.51 9.12 1.62
N TYR A 109 4.47 9.72 1.04
CA TYR A 109 3.62 10.68 1.74
C TYR A 109 2.98 10.05 2.98
N GLN A 110 2.36 8.87 2.83
CA GLN A 110 1.67 8.20 3.93
C GLN A 110 2.65 7.76 5.02
N GLN A 111 3.85 7.31 4.66
CA GLN A 111 4.87 6.98 5.64
C GLN A 111 5.21 8.18 6.53
N ARG A 112 5.35 9.37 5.93
CA ARG A 112 5.59 10.59 6.70
C ARG A 112 4.40 10.99 7.56
N GLN A 113 3.18 10.87 7.02
CA GLN A 113 1.96 11.26 7.74
C GLN A 113 1.69 10.39 8.97
N CYS A 114 1.88 9.10 8.87
CA CYS A 114 1.64 8.18 9.98
C CYS A 114 2.90 7.90 10.82
N GLY A 115 4.07 8.34 10.37
CA GLY A 115 5.33 8.06 11.07
C GLY A 115 5.69 6.59 11.12
N ALA A 116 5.39 5.84 10.05
CA ALA A 116 5.60 4.39 10.02
C ALA A 116 7.04 4.00 10.36
N GLY A 117 7.19 3.07 11.27
CA GLY A 117 8.46 2.46 11.63
C GLY A 117 8.80 1.21 10.81
N LEU A 118 7.88 0.75 9.98
CA LEU A 118 8.05 -0.38 9.08
C LEU A 118 7.07 -0.26 7.93
N VAL A 119 7.56 -0.48 6.70
CA VAL A 119 6.72 -0.63 5.51
C VAL A 119 6.74 -2.09 5.09
N ILE A 120 5.58 -2.67 4.88
CA ILE A 120 5.44 -4.06 4.38
C ILE A 120 4.77 -4.01 3.01
N LEU A 121 5.35 -4.70 2.05
CA LEU A 121 4.78 -4.84 0.71
C LEU A 121 4.93 -6.25 0.17
N GLY A 122 4.06 -6.59 -0.77
CA GLY A 122 4.12 -7.86 -1.48
C GLY A 122 5.33 -7.94 -2.40
N GLY A 123 5.82 -9.15 -2.60
CA GLY A 123 6.99 -9.41 -3.43
C GLY A 123 6.78 -9.08 -4.91
N PHE A 124 7.87 -9.12 -5.64
CA PHE A 124 7.86 -8.95 -7.08
C PHE A 124 7.29 -10.21 -7.74
N THR A 125 6.42 -10.02 -8.72
CA THR A 125 5.82 -11.15 -9.46
C THR A 125 6.64 -11.46 -10.71
N SER A 126 6.49 -12.68 -11.24
CA SER A 126 7.18 -13.13 -12.46
C SER A 126 6.51 -12.65 -13.76
N SER A 127 5.41 -11.93 -13.69
CA SER A 127 4.68 -11.41 -14.85
C SER A 127 5.47 -10.27 -15.53
N MET A 128 5.96 -10.52 -16.73
CA MET A 128 7.03 -9.74 -17.36
C MET A 128 6.66 -8.31 -17.75
N THR A 129 5.55 -8.09 -18.47
CA THR A 129 5.23 -6.78 -19.05
C THR A 129 4.64 -5.78 -18.06
N LYS A 130 3.91 -6.25 -17.07
CA LYS A 130 3.38 -5.43 -15.98
C LYS A 130 4.42 -5.20 -14.90
N ARG A 131 5.39 -6.09 -14.79
CA ARG A 131 6.42 -6.09 -13.80
C ARG A 131 7.28 -4.84 -13.81
N ASP A 132 7.56 -4.29 -14.99
CA ASP A 132 8.52 -3.20 -15.11
C ASP A 132 8.05 -1.92 -14.42
N LEU A 133 6.78 -1.51 -14.57
CA LEU A 133 6.24 -0.34 -13.91
C LEU A 133 6.02 -0.58 -12.41
N VAL A 134 5.41 -1.71 -12.05
CA VAL A 134 5.14 -2.05 -10.66
C VAL A 134 6.45 -2.34 -9.91
N ALA A 135 7.39 -3.06 -10.54
CA ALA A 135 8.69 -3.35 -9.95
C ALA A 135 9.51 -2.07 -9.72
N LYS A 136 9.50 -1.14 -10.67
CA LYS A 136 10.15 0.17 -10.51
C LYS A 136 9.55 0.97 -9.36
N ALA A 137 8.23 1.01 -9.25
CA ALA A 137 7.55 1.72 -8.17
C ALA A 137 7.86 1.08 -6.81
N LYS A 138 7.87 -0.25 -6.71
CA LYS A 138 8.27 -0.96 -5.49
C LYS A 138 9.73 -0.68 -5.15
N GLN A 139 10.62 -0.67 -6.13
CA GLN A 139 12.03 -0.37 -5.92
C GLN A 139 12.23 1.05 -5.40
N LEU A 140 11.47 2.03 -5.92
CA LEU A 140 11.52 3.41 -5.45
C LEU A 140 11.07 3.52 -3.98
N ILE A 141 10.05 2.77 -3.59
CA ILE A 141 9.62 2.70 -2.19
C ILE A 141 10.77 2.17 -1.31
N VAL A 142 11.38 1.06 -1.73
CA VAL A 142 12.48 0.43 -0.99
C VAL A 142 13.66 1.40 -0.84
N ASP A 143 13.99 2.12 -1.89
CA ASP A 143 15.16 3.00 -1.92
C ASP A 143 14.94 4.32 -1.15
N GLU A 144 13.72 4.84 -1.17
CA GLU A 144 13.45 6.21 -0.70
C GLU A 144 12.77 6.29 0.66
N VAL A 145 12.08 5.24 1.10
CA VAL A 145 11.39 5.26 2.38
C VAL A 145 12.42 5.26 3.54
N PRO A 146 12.32 6.20 4.50
CA PRO A 146 13.33 6.36 5.55
C PRO A 146 13.11 5.43 6.75
N CYS A 147 12.61 4.23 6.53
CA CYS A 147 12.40 3.24 7.58
C CYS A 147 12.64 1.83 7.01
N PRO A 148 12.75 0.80 7.86
CA PRO A 148 12.84 -0.58 7.40
C PRO A 148 11.70 -0.98 6.48
N VAL A 149 12.00 -1.81 5.49
CA VAL A 149 11.04 -2.34 4.53
C VAL A 149 11.10 -3.86 4.57
N MET A 150 9.94 -4.49 4.68
CA MET A 150 9.80 -5.93 4.64
C MET A 150 9.04 -6.33 3.37
N ILE A 151 9.63 -7.20 2.60
CA ILE A 151 9.04 -7.73 1.37
C ILE A 151 8.58 -9.16 1.63
N ILE A 152 7.29 -9.41 1.42
CA ILE A 152 6.69 -10.74 1.60
C ILE A 152 6.52 -11.40 0.23
N ARG A 153 7.13 -12.52 0.05
CA ARG A 153 7.07 -13.32 -1.18
C ARG A 153 5.78 -14.12 -1.27
#